data_1da97b5e9ded4ba86b77509ba92ed92f
#
_entry.id   1da97b5e9ded4ba86b77509ba92ed92f
#
_cell.length_a   1.000
_cell.length_b   1.000
_cell.length_c   1.000
_cell.angle_alpha   90.00
_cell.angle_beta   90.00
_cell.angle_gamma   90.00
#
_symmetry.space_group_name_H-M   'P 1'
#
loop_
_entity.id
_entity.type
_entity.pdbx_description
1 polymer ?
#
loop_
_entity_poly.entity_id
_entity_poly.type
_entity_poly.pdbx_seq_one_letter_code
_entity_poly.pdbx_strand_id
1 'polypeptide(L)'
;MGYHYPRSLSTAMKSAGYFKRFVEDYSFCIHTSFEQIYATSAHFSWTDAVEFLKFCKDGGIPCKALPVEEYFQPGLCDGAFLTEEYTYDAHILRDYFLEEIAKYPGVKLHFGREIKKIVKLTDCYEVTALHEGQREVYRAPFVLNATYASVNQVLEKVEGVTTEPFGLKYELCEIILCKASEKIHNIGFTVMDGPFFSIMPFGRTGYHSLTSVTFTPHKTSYDTTPKFPCVGQDGNICRNGWLGNCNDCPGRPESAWEYMSTLARKYLREEYGFGYEKSLFSMKPILKASEIDDSRPTVIRAVSTEPTLISVLSGKINTVYDLDPFLE
;
A
#
# COMPACT_ATOMS: atom_id res chain seq x y z
N MET A 1 -4.82 6.95 4.97
CA MET A 1 -5.22 5.86 5.92
C MET A 1 -6.74 5.76 6.01
N GLY A 2 -7.41 5.74 4.87
CA GLY A 2 -8.86 5.68 4.82
C GLY A 2 -9.43 4.32 5.25
N TYR A 3 -10.66 4.36 5.70
CA TYR A 3 -11.46 3.18 6.05
C TYR A 3 -12.81 3.15 5.31
N HIS A 4 -12.90 3.88 4.20
CA HIS A 4 -14.10 3.99 3.37
C HIS A 4 -14.14 2.87 2.32
N TYR A 5 -14.52 1.67 2.74
CA TYR A 5 -14.63 0.47 1.90
C TYR A 5 -16.08 -0.04 1.89
N PRO A 6 -16.98 0.55 1.11
CA PRO A 6 -18.42 0.21 1.15
C PRO A 6 -18.71 -1.25 0.77
N ARG A 7 -17.86 -1.88 -0.05
CA ARG A 7 -17.99 -3.29 -0.42
C ARG A 7 -17.31 -4.26 0.55
N SER A 8 -16.52 -3.75 1.53
CA SER A 8 -15.84 -4.57 2.54
C SER A 8 -15.94 -3.98 3.93
N LEU A 9 -17.10 -4.17 4.55
CA LEU A 9 -17.37 -3.67 5.91
C LEU A 9 -16.34 -4.18 6.92
N SER A 10 -15.87 -5.44 6.79
CA SER A 10 -14.85 -6.01 7.67
C SER A 10 -13.52 -5.23 7.59
N THR A 11 -13.06 -4.86 6.39
CA THR A 11 -11.88 -4.02 6.20
C THR A 11 -12.10 -2.62 6.77
N ALA A 12 -13.27 -2.02 6.52
CA ALA A 12 -13.61 -0.70 7.03
C ALA A 12 -13.58 -0.66 8.56
N MET A 13 -14.30 -1.58 9.21
CA MET A 13 -14.40 -1.65 10.68
C MET A 13 -13.05 -1.96 11.34
N LYS A 14 -12.25 -2.87 10.78
CA LYS A 14 -10.93 -3.18 11.30
C LYS A 14 -9.99 -1.98 11.19
N SER A 15 -9.97 -1.32 10.03
CA SER A 15 -9.15 -0.13 9.82
C SER A 15 -9.60 1.03 10.72
N ALA A 16 -10.90 1.26 10.87
CA ALA A 16 -11.45 2.27 11.78
C ALA A 16 -11.08 1.98 13.24
N GLY A 17 -11.13 0.71 13.66
CA GLY A 17 -10.78 0.29 15.02
C GLY A 17 -9.33 0.62 15.42
N TYR A 18 -8.39 0.50 14.47
CA TYR A 18 -6.99 0.85 14.71
C TYR A 18 -6.64 2.32 14.38
N PHE A 19 -7.56 3.06 13.74
CA PHE A 19 -7.26 4.39 13.23
C PHE A 19 -6.77 5.35 14.30
N LYS A 20 -7.51 5.43 15.42
CA LYS A 20 -7.17 6.33 16.53
C LYS A 20 -5.84 5.95 17.17
N ARG A 21 -5.62 4.67 17.50
CA ARG A 21 -4.36 4.18 18.06
C ARG A 21 -3.19 4.52 17.14
N PHE A 22 -3.33 4.27 15.82
CA PHE A 22 -2.27 4.56 14.86
C PHE A 22 -1.98 6.06 14.76
N VAL A 23 -3.01 6.91 14.80
CA VAL A 23 -2.83 8.37 14.80
C VAL A 23 -2.12 8.85 16.07
N GLU A 24 -2.43 8.29 17.22
CA GLU A 24 -1.78 8.62 18.50
C GLU A 24 -0.30 8.16 18.49
N ASP A 25 -0.04 6.89 18.14
CA ASP A 25 1.30 6.30 18.16
C ASP A 25 2.26 6.95 17.13
N TYR A 26 1.74 7.37 15.98
CA TYR A 26 2.52 7.89 14.85
C TYR A 26 2.19 9.34 14.48
N SER A 27 1.66 10.13 15.41
CA SER A 27 1.25 11.53 15.21
C SER A 27 2.34 12.40 14.58
N PHE A 28 3.59 12.12 14.87
CA PHE A 28 4.76 12.84 14.35
C PHE A 28 4.90 12.79 12.83
N CYS A 29 4.39 11.74 12.16
CA CYS A 29 4.45 11.58 10.71
C CYS A 29 3.08 11.71 10.02
N ILE A 30 1.99 11.86 10.75
CA ILE A 30 0.65 11.94 10.17
C ILE A 30 0.32 13.39 9.79
N HIS A 31 -0.25 13.56 8.59
CA HIS A 31 -0.80 14.81 8.10
C HIS A 31 -2.32 14.77 8.22
N THR A 32 -2.86 15.68 9.05
CA THR A 32 -4.29 15.77 9.39
C THR A 32 -4.93 17.08 8.93
N SER A 33 -4.12 18.05 8.48
CA SER A 33 -4.55 19.42 8.22
C SER A 33 -5.04 19.59 6.78
N PHE A 34 -5.95 18.73 6.33
CA PHE A 34 -6.60 18.84 5.04
C PHE A 34 -8.01 18.25 5.10
N GLU A 35 -8.85 18.64 4.16
CA GLU A 35 -10.19 18.11 3.99
C GLU A 35 -10.18 16.99 2.95
N GLN A 36 -10.67 15.82 3.29
CA GLN A 36 -10.82 14.72 2.34
C GLN A 36 -12.27 14.66 1.85
N ILE A 37 -12.43 14.87 0.54
CA ILE A 37 -13.73 14.84 -0.13
C ILE A 37 -13.84 13.55 -0.93
N TYR A 38 -14.76 12.70 -0.52
CA TYR A 38 -15.16 11.52 -1.29
C TYR A 38 -16.34 11.88 -2.18
N ALA A 39 -16.40 11.28 -3.35
CA ALA A 39 -17.54 11.39 -4.24
C ALA A 39 -17.92 10.04 -4.83
N THR A 40 -19.19 9.85 -5.04
CA THR A 40 -19.75 8.77 -5.85
C THR A 40 -20.02 9.28 -7.26
N SER A 41 -19.68 8.48 -8.28
CA SER A 41 -19.92 8.87 -9.66
C SER A 41 -21.38 8.58 -10.05
N ALA A 42 -21.99 9.51 -10.79
CA ALA A 42 -23.33 9.30 -11.34
C ALA A 42 -23.39 8.13 -12.34
N HIS A 43 -22.23 7.64 -12.82
CA HIS A 43 -22.11 6.56 -13.80
C HIS A 43 -20.96 5.63 -13.46
N PHE A 44 -21.15 4.32 -13.66
CA PHE A 44 -20.11 3.30 -13.51
C PHE A 44 -19.52 3.14 -12.09
N SER A 45 -20.19 3.66 -11.06
CA SER A 45 -19.87 3.36 -9.66
C SER A 45 -20.62 2.11 -9.21
N TRP A 46 -19.96 1.30 -8.38
CA TRP A 46 -20.60 0.17 -7.69
C TRP A 46 -21.42 0.61 -6.47
N THR A 47 -21.19 1.85 -5.99
CA THR A 47 -21.84 2.43 -4.82
C THR A 47 -22.35 3.82 -5.20
N ASP A 48 -23.63 4.07 -5.01
CA ASP A 48 -24.23 5.40 -5.19
C ASP A 48 -24.17 6.23 -3.90
N ALA A 49 -24.64 7.49 -3.97
CA ALA A 49 -24.64 8.42 -2.85
C ALA A 49 -25.46 7.93 -1.65
N VAL A 50 -26.59 7.26 -1.90
CA VAL A 50 -27.48 6.76 -0.84
C VAL A 50 -26.85 5.57 -0.13
N GLU A 51 -26.28 4.65 -0.90
CA GLU A 51 -25.57 3.49 -0.37
C GLU A 51 -24.35 3.87 0.43
N PHE A 52 -23.58 4.86 -0.03
CA PHE A 52 -22.41 5.37 0.71
C PHE A 52 -22.79 6.02 2.05
N LEU A 53 -23.83 6.86 2.06
CA LEU A 53 -24.33 7.46 3.31
C LEU A 53 -24.83 6.38 4.28
N LYS A 54 -25.53 5.38 3.76
CA LYS A 54 -25.98 4.23 4.56
C LYS A 54 -24.81 3.46 5.15
N PHE A 55 -23.79 3.16 4.35
CA PHE A 55 -22.57 2.49 4.80
C PHE A 55 -21.88 3.29 5.92
N CYS A 56 -21.70 4.60 5.76
CA CYS A 56 -21.10 5.45 6.78
C CYS A 56 -21.92 5.45 8.08
N LYS A 57 -23.25 5.54 7.96
CA LYS A 57 -24.17 5.50 9.11
C LYS A 57 -24.11 4.16 9.84
N ASP A 58 -24.18 3.06 9.11
CA ASP A 58 -24.17 1.70 9.68
C ASP A 58 -22.83 1.38 10.34
N GLY A 59 -21.72 1.88 9.78
CA GLY A 59 -20.36 1.73 10.31
C GLY A 59 -19.96 2.76 11.38
N GLY A 60 -20.80 3.73 11.70
CA GLY A 60 -20.45 4.82 12.60
C GLY A 60 -19.29 5.70 12.10
N ILE A 61 -19.12 5.77 10.76
CA ILE A 61 -18.03 6.48 10.09
C ILE A 61 -18.44 7.96 9.90
N PRO A 62 -17.61 8.93 10.35
CA PRO A 62 -17.89 10.34 10.14
C PRO A 62 -18.03 10.68 8.66
N CYS A 63 -19.18 11.26 8.28
CA CYS A 63 -19.46 11.62 6.91
C CYS A 63 -20.46 12.77 6.87
N LYS A 64 -20.17 13.84 6.12
CA LYS A 64 -21.04 14.99 5.92
C LYS A 64 -21.25 15.23 4.44
N ALA A 65 -22.51 15.25 3.99
CA ALA A 65 -22.84 15.59 2.61
C ALA A 65 -22.46 17.04 2.27
N LEU A 66 -21.92 17.25 1.08
CA LEU A 66 -21.51 18.54 0.53
C LEU A 66 -22.22 18.81 -0.79
N PRO A 67 -22.33 20.08 -1.25
CA PRO A 67 -22.81 20.41 -2.59
C PRO A 67 -21.84 19.87 -3.66
N VAL A 68 -22.33 19.00 -4.54
CA VAL A 68 -21.52 18.37 -5.60
C VAL A 68 -20.92 19.41 -6.55
N GLU A 69 -21.71 20.42 -6.89
CA GLU A 69 -21.38 21.46 -7.88
C GLU A 69 -20.25 22.39 -7.41
N GLU A 70 -19.92 22.39 -6.14
CA GLU A 70 -18.78 23.16 -5.59
C GLU A 70 -17.45 22.55 -5.99
N TYR A 71 -17.41 21.22 -6.16
CA TYR A 71 -16.16 20.47 -6.32
C TYR A 71 -16.03 19.77 -7.67
N PHE A 72 -17.14 19.32 -8.24
CA PHE A 72 -17.15 18.45 -9.42
C PHE A 72 -17.90 19.09 -10.59
N GLN A 73 -17.53 18.66 -11.78
CA GLN A 73 -18.23 19.07 -13.01
C GLN A 73 -19.69 18.57 -12.99
N PRO A 74 -20.63 19.37 -13.50
CA PRO A 74 -22.04 19.02 -13.48
C PRO A 74 -22.35 17.65 -14.10
N GLY A 75 -23.17 16.85 -13.42
CA GLY A 75 -23.67 15.56 -13.89
C GLY A 75 -22.68 14.39 -13.84
N LEU A 76 -21.48 14.59 -13.30
CA LEU A 76 -20.50 13.51 -13.20
C LEU A 76 -20.52 12.77 -11.86
N CYS A 77 -20.91 13.44 -10.77
CA CYS A 77 -21.08 12.83 -9.46
C CYS A 77 -22.52 12.99 -8.97
N ASP A 78 -23.03 11.99 -8.27
CA ASP A 78 -24.34 11.99 -7.62
C ASP A 78 -24.27 12.31 -6.13
N GLY A 79 -23.05 12.29 -5.53
CA GLY A 79 -22.78 12.68 -4.16
C GLY A 79 -21.37 13.18 -3.94
N ALA A 80 -21.22 14.12 -2.98
CA ALA A 80 -19.94 14.58 -2.46
C ALA A 80 -20.00 14.60 -0.94
N PHE A 81 -18.94 14.18 -0.26
CA PHE A 81 -18.93 13.93 1.17
C PHE A 81 -17.61 14.34 1.79
N LEU A 82 -17.66 15.18 2.83
CA LEU A 82 -16.52 15.40 3.71
C LEU A 82 -16.38 14.19 4.62
N THR A 83 -15.21 13.59 4.59
CA THR A 83 -14.87 12.38 5.35
C THR A 83 -13.62 12.61 6.18
N GLU A 84 -13.37 11.73 7.15
CA GLU A 84 -12.12 11.72 7.92
C GLU A 84 -11.14 10.75 7.31
N GLU A 85 -10.10 11.27 6.67
CA GLU A 85 -8.97 10.49 6.20
C GLU A 85 -7.67 11.26 6.35
N TYR A 86 -6.63 10.59 6.83
CA TYR A 86 -5.31 11.19 7.02
C TYR A 86 -4.29 10.51 6.14
N THR A 87 -3.22 11.23 5.82
CA THR A 87 -2.05 10.66 5.17
C THR A 87 -0.87 10.61 6.12
N TYR A 88 0.08 9.74 5.87
CA TYR A 88 1.33 9.68 6.64
C TYR A 88 2.52 9.95 5.72
N ASP A 89 3.57 10.52 6.30
CA ASP A 89 4.83 10.73 5.60
C ASP A 89 5.75 9.54 5.82
N ALA A 90 5.95 8.75 4.76
CA ALA A 90 6.76 7.55 4.83
C ALA A 90 8.25 7.84 5.05
N HIS A 91 8.75 9.01 4.65
CA HIS A 91 10.14 9.41 4.89
C HIS A 91 10.38 9.70 6.36
N ILE A 92 9.48 10.48 6.98
CA ILE A 92 9.54 10.77 8.42
C ILE A 92 9.44 9.46 9.22
N LEU A 93 8.51 8.58 8.85
CA LEU A 93 8.32 7.28 9.51
C LEU A 93 9.57 6.40 9.42
N ARG A 94 10.19 6.33 8.22
CA ARG A 94 11.44 5.59 8.00
C ARG A 94 12.56 6.14 8.88
N ASP A 95 12.77 7.46 8.86
CA ASP A 95 13.86 8.10 9.58
C ASP A 95 13.71 7.91 11.09
N TYR A 96 12.47 8.04 11.60
CA TYR A 96 12.14 7.73 12.99
C TYR A 96 12.53 6.29 13.37
N PHE A 97 12.14 5.28 12.57
CA PHE A 97 12.50 3.89 12.89
C PHE A 97 13.99 3.62 12.79
N LEU A 98 14.71 4.24 11.86
CA LEU A 98 16.17 4.11 11.79
C LEU A 98 16.84 4.68 13.03
N GLU A 99 16.39 5.84 13.52
CA GLU A 99 16.87 6.46 14.75
C GLU A 99 16.52 5.63 16.00
N GLU A 100 15.28 5.13 16.10
CA GLU A 100 14.86 4.30 17.23
C GLU A 100 15.64 2.99 17.30
N ILE A 101 15.79 2.28 16.18
CA ILE A 101 16.54 1.02 16.14
C ILE A 101 18.01 1.24 16.51
N ALA A 102 18.62 2.36 16.13
CA ALA A 102 20.00 2.69 16.48
C ALA A 102 20.25 2.83 17.98
N LYS A 103 19.20 3.06 18.79
CA LYS A 103 19.30 3.13 20.27
C LYS A 103 19.49 1.75 20.92
N TYR A 104 19.28 0.66 20.16
CA TYR A 104 19.39 -0.71 20.65
C TYR A 104 20.65 -1.41 20.13
N PRO A 105 21.77 -1.45 20.89
CA PRO A 105 23.05 -1.99 20.40
C PRO A 105 23.00 -3.47 19.99
N GLY A 106 22.02 -4.21 20.51
CA GLY A 106 21.79 -5.62 20.17
C GLY A 106 21.09 -5.82 18.82
N VAL A 107 20.50 -4.77 18.23
CA VAL A 107 19.81 -4.83 16.93
C VAL A 107 20.77 -4.49 15.82
N LYS A 108 20.82 -5.32 14.77
CA LYS A 108 21.67 -5.09 13.62
C LYS A 108 20.81 -5.00 12.35
N LEU A 109 20.96 -3.93 11.60
CA LEU A 109 20.34 -3.77 10.28
C LEU A 109 21.35 -4.19 9.19
N HIS A 110 20.96 -5.17 8.39
CA HIS A 110 21.76 -5.69 7.29
C HIS A 110 21.07 -5.39 5.95
N PHE A 111 21.44 -4.29 5.31
CA PHE A 111 20.95 -3.94 3.97
C PHE A 111 21.73 -4.64 2.87
N GLY A 112 21.16 -4.73 1.67
CA GLY A 112 21.81 -5.31 0.49
C GLY A 112 22.06 -6.82 0.59
N ARG A 113 21.33 -7.54 1.45
CA ARG A 113 21.43 -9.00 1.60
C ARG A 113 20.34 -9.69 0.80
N GLU A 114 20.73 -10.53 -0.12
CA GLU A 114 19.81 -11.40 -0.86
C GLU A 114 19.67 -12.73 -0.13
N ILE A 115 18.48 -13.03 0.39
CA ILE A 115 18.18 -14.32 1.03
C ILE A 115 18.20 -15.42 -0.02
N LYS A 116 19.04 -16.44 0.18
CA LYS A 116 19.20 -17.58 -0.72
C LYS A 116 18.54 -18.85 -0.22
N LYS A 117 18.55 -19.06 1.08
CA LYS A 117 18.06 -20.30 1.69
C LYS A 117 17.71 -20.07 3.15
N ILE A 118 16.66 -20.74 3.62
CA ILE A 118 16.23 -20.78 5.02
C ILE A 118 16.00 -22.24 5.37
N VAL A 119 16.81 -22.81 6.25
CA VAL A 119 16.73 -24.23 6.62
C VAL A 119 16.24 -24.37 8.05
N LYS A 120 15.16 -25.14 8.25
CA LYS A 120 14.72 -25.53 9.59
C LYS A 120 15.70 -26.58 10.15
N LEU A 121 16.32 -26.28 11.29
CA LEU A 121 17.09 -27.21 12.12
C LEU A 121 16.26 -27.62 13.33
N THR A 122 16.86 -28.32 14.28
CA THR A 122 16.15 -28.83 15.47
C THR A 122 15.62 -27.70 16.36
N ASP A 123 16.43 -26.68 16.60
CA ASP A 123 16.19 -25.62 17.60
C ASP A 123 16.24 -24.20 17.01
N CYS A 124 16.61 -24.07 15.74
CA CYS A 124 16.72 -22.77 15.07
C CYS A 124 16.48 -22.88 13.57
N TYR A 125 16.35 -21.72 12.92
CA TYR A 125 16.50 -21.59 11.47
C TYR A 125 17.89 -21.11 11.12
N GLU A 126 18.48 -21.71 10.08
CA GLU A 126 19.69 -21.22 9.45
C GLU A 126 19.34 -20.45 8.18
N VAL A 127 19.64 -19.17 8.15
CA VAL A 127 19.38 -18.26 7.02
C VAL A 127 20.68 -17.99 6.30
N THR A 128 20.78 -18.41 5.03
CA THR A 128 21.89 -18.07 4.15
C THR A 128 21.53 -16.85 3.30
N ALA A 129 22.37 -15.83 3.34
CA ALA A 129 22.26 -14.63 2.52
C ALA A 129 23.54 -14.42 1.68
N LEU A 130 23.41 -13.66 0.59
CA LEU A 130 24.54 -13.15 -0.18
C LEU A 130 24.63 -11.64 -0.03
N HIS A 131 25.83 -11.15 0.21
CA HIS A 131 26.18 -9.74 0.20
C HIS A 131 27.45 -9.54 -0.64
N GLU A 132 27.37 -8.77 -1.72
CA GLU A 132 28.50 -8.53 -2.65
C GLU A 132 29.22 -9.82 -3.11
N GLY A 133 28.44 -10.89 -3.34
CA GLY A 133 28.94 -12.21 -3.75
C GLY A 133 29.47 -13.09 -2.60
N GLN A 134 29.59 -12.57 -1.39
CA GLN A 134 30.01 -13.32 -0.21
C GLN A 134 28.80 -13.97 0.48
N ARG A 135 28.98 -15.20 0.94
CA ARG A 135 27.97 -15.93 1.70
C ARG A 135 28.05 -15.56 3.18
N GLU A 136 26.91 -15.14 3.72
CA GLU A 136 26.70 -14.92 5.15
C GLU A 136 25.67 -15.94 5.68
N VAL A 137 25.85 -16.38 6.93
CA VAL A 137 24.95 -17.35 7.58
C VAL A 137 24.53 -16.80 8.93
N TYR A 138 23.21 -16.80 9.16
CA TYR A 138 22.59 -16.35 10.39
C TYR A 138 21.79 -17.49 11.00
N ARG A 139 21.74 -17.59 12.34
CA ARG A 139 20.91 -18.56 13.05
C ARG A 139 20.01 -17.87 14.05
N ALA A 140 18.74 -18.24 14.08
CA ALA A 140 17.76 -17.70 14.99
C ALA A 140 16.67 -18.72 15.32
N PRO A 141 16.19 -18.81 16.59
CA PRO A 141 15.04 -19.64 16.95
C PRO A 141 13.72 -19.07 16.47
N PHE A 142 13.69 -17.76 16.14
CA PHE A 142 12.53 -17.03 15.63
C PHE A 142 12.90 -16.31 14.31
N VAL A 143 12.10 -16.51 13.28
CA VAL A 143 12.22 -15.82 11.98
C VAL A 143 10.86 -15.21 11.60
N LEU A 144 10.85 -13.94 11.28
CA LEU A 144 9.69 -13.23 10.75
C LEU A 144 9.93 -12.85 9.28
N ASN A 145 9.12 -13.39 8.39
CA ASN A 145 9.06 -12.98 6.98
C ASN A 145 8.03 -11.85 6.82
N ALA A 146 8.48 -10.60 6.88
CA ALA A 146 7.69 -9.38 6.70
C ALA A 146 8.10 -8.64 5.41
N THR A 147 8.35 -9.37 4.32
CA THR A 147 8.96 -8.84 3.10
C THR A 147 7.94 -8.33 2.07
N TYR A 148 6.66 -8.20 2.45
CA TYR A 148 5.57 -7.63 1.64
C TYR A 148 5.48 -8.23 0.24
N ALA A 149 5.94 -7.52 -0.81
CA ALA A 149 5.91 -8.00 -2.19
C ALA A 149 6.80 -9.22 -2.45
N SER A 150 7.77 -9.51 -1.58
CA SER A 150 8.67 -10.67 -1.68
C SER A 150 8.29 -11.82 -0.74
N VAL A 151 7.13 -11.78 -0.10
CA VAL A 151 6.72 -12.77 0.91
C VAL A 151 6.77 -14.20 0.37
N ASN A 152 6.25 -14.45 -0.83
CA ASN A 152 6.28 -15.77 -1.46
C ASN A 152 7.68 -16.16 -1.94
N GLN A 153 8.46 -15.20 -2.44
CA GLN A 153 9.85 -15.44 -2.84
C GLN A 153 10.72 -15.89 -1.68
N VAL A 154 10.46 -15.39 -0.48
CA VAL A 154 11.14 -15.85 0.75
C VAL A 154 10.62 -17.21 1.17
N LEU A 155 9.30 -17.47 1.11
CA LEU A 155 8.72 -18.77 1.43
C LEU A 155 9.23 -19.90 0.53
N GLU A 156 9.47 -19.64 -0.76
CA GLU A 156 10.06 -20.62 -1.70
C GLU A 156 11.49 -21.07 -1.32
N LYS A 157 12.17 -20.32 -0.47
CA LYS A 157 13.55 -20.62 -0.03
C LYS A 157 13.60 -21.38 1.29
N VAL A 158 12.44 -21.69 1.88
CA VAL A 158 12.35 -22.42 3.15
C VAL A 158 12.40 -23.91 2.90
N GLU A 159 13.29 -24.59 3.62
CA GLU A 159 13.45 -26.04 3.59
C GLU A 159 13.29 -26.66 4.99
N GLY A 160 12.90 -27.92 5.04
CA GLY A 160 12.72 -28.67 6.29
C GLY A 160 11.35 -28.47 6.96
N VAL A 161 10.46 -27.72 6.32
CA VAL A 161 9.05 -27.54 6.71
C VAL A 161 8.22 -27.24 5.47
N THR A 162 6.96 -27.69 5.46
CA THR A 162 6.02 -27.40 4.38
C THR A 162 5.60 -25.94 4.44
N THR A 163 5.74 -25.22 3.34
CA THR A 163 5.29 -23.85 3.17
C THR A 163 4.11 -23.80 2.21
N GLU A 164 3.16 -22.91 2.49
CA GLU A 164 2.06 -22.61 1.60
C GLU A 164 2.18 -21.15 1.14
N PRO A 165 2.31 -20.88 -0.17
CA PRO A 165 2.40 -19.52 -0.66
C PRO A 165 1.06 -18.78 -0.47
N PHE A 166 1.11 -17.46 -0.36
CA PHE A 166 -0.08 -16.62 -0.44
C PHE A 166 -0.61 -16.60 -1.88
N GLY A 167 -1.92 -16.73 -2.06
CA GLY A 167 -2.57 -16.57 -3.35
C GLY A 167 -2.60 -15.10 -3.78
N LEU A 168 -1.56 -14.63 -4.46
CA LEU A 168 -1.35 -13.22 -4.78
C LEU A 168 -1.50 -12.92 -6.27
N LYS A 169 -2.03 -11.73 -6.55
CA LYS A 169 -1.81 -10.95 -7.75
C LYS A 169 -0.79 -9.86 -7.42
N TYR A 170 0.16 -9.65 -8.31
CA TYR A 170 1.14 -8.58 -8.20
C TYR A 170 0.87 -7.50 -9.24
N GLU A 171 0.88 -6.26 -8.83
CA GLU A 171 0.75 -5.10 -9.70
C GLU A 171 2.00 -4.23 -9.58
N LEU A 172 2.63 -3.91 -10.71
CA LEU A 172 3.58 -2.81 -10.78
C LEU A 172 2.78 -1.52 -10.89
N CYS A 173 2.72 -0.79 -9.79
CA CYS A 173 1.91 0.41 -9.63
C CYS A 173 2.74 1.68 -9.75
N GLU A 174 2.12 2.72 -10.31
CA GLU A 174 2.61 4.10 -10.32
C GLU A 174 1.81 4.95 -9.35
N ILE A 175 2.51 5.77 -8.56
CA ILE A 175 1.95 6.91 -7.83
C ILE A 175 2.55 8.16 -8.42
N ILE A 176 1.74 9.05 -8.96
CA ILE A 176 2.21 10.31 -9.54
C ILE A 176 2.21 11.37 -8.45
N LEU A 177 3.33 12.05 -8.25
CA LEU A 177 3.42 13.22 -7.41
C LEU A 177 3.11 14.48 -8.21
N CYS A 178 2.20 15.29 -7.68
CA CYS A 178 1.69 16.50 -8.32
C CYS A 178 2.00 17.72 -7.48
N LYS A 179 2.32 18.84 -8.14
CA LYS A 179 2.24 20.18 -7.55
C LYS A 179 0.78 20.62 -7.55
N ALA A 180 0.24 20.88 -6.39
CA ALA A 180 -1.12 21.37 -6.18
C ALA A 180 -1.18 22.89 -6.35
N SER A 181 -2.26 23.42 -6.98
CA SER A 181 -2.57 24.85 -6.90
C SER A 181 -2.99 25.25 -5.49
N GLU A 182 -3.04 26.54 -5.18
CA GLU A 182 -3.47 27.03 -3.87
C GLU A 182 -4.88 26.51 -3.50
N LYS A 183 -5.76 26.38 -4.48
CA LYS A 183 -7.14 25.97 -4.26
C LYS A 183 -7.30 24.52 -3.79
N ILE A 184 -6.39 23.62 -4.23
CA ILE A 184 -6.43 22.20 -3.87
C ILE A 184 -5.42 21.84 -2.77
N HIS A 185 -4.58 22.78 -2.35
CA HIS A 185 -3.43 22.50 -1.48
C HIS A 185 -3.79 21.73 -0.19
N ASN A 186 -4.91 22.08 0.43
CA ASN A 186 -5.40 21.44 1.64
C ASN A 186 -6.66 20.59 1.41
N ILE A 187 -6.83 20.05 0.19
CA ILE A 187 -7.98 19.23 -0.16
C ILE A 187 -7.50 17.95 -0.83
N GLY A 188 -8.06 16.83 -0.39
CA GLY A 188 -7.96 15.55 -1.09
C GLY A 188 -9.30 15.23 -1.76
N PHE A 189 -9.25 14.66 -2.96
CA PHE A 189 -10.43 14.18 -3.67
C PHE A 189 -10.27 12.69 -3.97
N THR A 190 -11.35 11.93 -3.76
CA THR A 190 -11.46 10.55 -4.19
C THR A 190 -12.84 10.33 -4.80
N VAL A 191 -12.89 10.05 -6.10
CA VAL A 191 -14.08 9.46 -6.70
C VAL A 191 -13.96 7.96 -6.53
N MET A 192 -14.95 7.35 -5.85
CA MET A 192 -14.80 6.00 -5.30
C MET A 192 -15.58 4.94 -6.08
N ASP A 193 -15.16 3.72 -5.81
CA ASP A 193 -15.82 2.47 -6.13
C ASP A 193 -16.10 2.25 -7.62
N GLY A 194 -15.05 2.42 -8.43
CA GLY A 194 -15.08 2.22 -9.87
C GLY A 194 -13.76 2.59 -10.54
N PRO A 195 -13.72 2.74 -11.86
CA PRO A 195 -12.51 3.04 -12.64
C PRO A 195 -12.10 4.52 -12.52
N PHE A 196 -12.04 5.04 -11.29
CA PHE A 196 -11.87 6.45 -10.98
C PHE A 196 -10.47 6.76 -10.44
N PHE A 197 -10.34 7.88 -9.73
CA PHE A 197 -9.07 8.43 -9.27
C PHE A 197 -9.12 8.90 -7.82
N SER A 198 -7.94 9.03 -7.23
CA SER A 198 -7.72 9.74 -5.99
C SER A 198 -6.57 10.72 -6.16
N ILE A 199 -6.76 11.97 -5.73
CA ILE A 199 -5.70 12.98 -5.59
C ILE A 199 -5.77 13.53 -4.17
N MET A 200 -4.66 13.41 -3.41
CA MET A 200 -4.65 13.78 -2.01
C MET A 200 -3.25 14.17 -1.54
N PRO A 201 -3.10 14.95 -0.47
CA PRO A 201 -1.79 15.28 0.07
C PRO A 201 -0.93 14.05 0.29
N PHE A 202 0.33 14.10 -0.11
CA PHE A 202 1.30 13.02 0.04
C PHE A 202 2.16 13.24 1.29
N GLY A 203 1.64 12.81 2.42
CA GLY A 203 2.27 13.07 3.72
C GLY A 203 2.44 14.57 3.97
N ARG A 204 3.61 14.95 4.46
CA ARG A 204 4.00 16.35 4.72
C ARG A 204 4.97 16.91 3.67
N THR A 205 5.03 16.29 2.50
CA THR A 205 5.98 16.61 1.43
C THR A 205 5.65 17.90 0.67
N GLY A 206 4.44 18.42 0.81
CA GLY A 206 3.93 19.54 0.00
C GLY A 206 3.44 19.14 -1.39
N TYR A 207 3.57 17.87 -1.77
CA TYR A 207 3.00 17.32 -3.00
C TYR A 207 1.65 16.65 -2.74
N HIS A 208 0.89 16.43 -3.82
CA HIS A 208 -0.24 15.51 -3.84
C HIS A 208 0.14 14.23 -4.59
N SER A 209 -0.41 13.11 -4.16
CA SER A 209 -0.37 11.86 -4.91
C SER A 209 -1.60 11.74 -5.78
N LEU A 210 -1.42 11.41 -7.07
CA LEU A 210 -2.49 11.07 -7.99
C LEU A 210 -2.39 9.58 -8.32
N THR A 211 -3.49 8.87 -8.14
CA THR A 211 -3.64 7.46 -8.47
C THR A 211 -4.97 7.23 -9.19
N SER A 212 -5.07 6.14 -9.94
CA SER A 212 -6.31 5.70 -10.58
C SER A 212 -6.43 4.19 -10.51
N VAL A 213 -7.62 3.69 -10.28
CA VAL A 213 -7.87 2.23 -10.27
C VAL A 213 -7.44 1.60 -11.60
N THR A 214 -7.72 2.28 -12.72
CA THR A 214 -7.44 1.75 -14.06
C THR A 214 -5.98 1.91 -14.49
N PHE A 215 -5.36 3.06 -14.19
CA PHE A 215 -4.07 3.43 -14.80
C PHE A 215 -2.87 3.32 -13.83
N THR A 216 -3.11 3.23 -12.53
CA THR A 216 -2.05 2.99 -11.54
C THR A 216 -1.34 1.65 -11.78
N PRO A 217 -2.02 0.51 -12.06
CA PRO A 217 -1.35 -0.72 -12.43
C PRO A 217 -0.85 -0.68 -13.89
N HIS A 218 0.47 -0.72 -14.07
CA HIS A 218 1.10 -0.80 -15.41
C HIS A 218 1.29 -2.24 -15.90
N LYS A 219 1.59 -3.15 -14.97
CA LYS A 219 1.83 -4.57 -15.26
C LYS A 219 1.25 -5.41 -14.14
N THR A 220 0.72 -6.57 -14.50
CA THR A 220 0.10 -7.52 -13.57
C THR A 220 0.71 -8.91 -13.74
N SER A 221 0.93 -9.63 -12.63
CA SER A 221 1.30 -11.04 -12.63
C SER A 221 0.44 -11.81 -11.65
N TYR A 222 -0.06 -12.96 -12.06
CA TYR A 222 -0.84 -13.90 -11.25
C TYR A 222 -0.03 -15.12 -10.80
N ASP A 223 1.26 -15.15 -11.11
CA ASP A 223 2.17 -16.21 -10.69
C ASP A 223 2.40 -16.16 -9.16
N THR A 224 2.82 -17.29 -8.59
CA THR A 224 3.14 -17.39 -7.15
C THR A 224 4.25 -16.41 -6.75
N THR A 225 5.26 -16.27 -7.59
CA THR A 225 6.25 -15.19 -7.54
C THR A 225 6.09 -14.32 -8.79
N PRO A 226 6.24 -12.99 -8.69
CA PRO A 226 5.90 -12.11 -9.79
C PRO A 226 6.80 -12.34 -11.01
N LYS A 227 6.17 -12.52 -12.16
CA LYS A 227 6.83 -12.64 -13.47
C LYS A 227 6.38 -11.48 -14.36
N PHE A 228 7.33 -10.63 -14.70
CA PHE A 228 7.09 -9.51 -15.62
C PHE A 228 8.06 -9.60 -16.80
N PRO A 229 7.67 -9.14 -18.00
CA PRO A 229 8.53 -9.18 -19.18
C PRO A 229 9.87 -8.47 -19.03
N CYS A 230 9.96 -7.51 -18.10
CA CYS A 230 11.21 -6.78 -17.83
C CYS A 230 12.19 -7.53 -16.90
N VAL A 231 11.76 -8.62 -16.24
CA VAL A 231 12.64 -9.39 -15.34
C VAL A 231 13.67 -10.17 -16.15
N GLY A 232 14.94 -10.04 -15.76
CA GLY A 232 16.04 -10.72 -16.42
C GLY A 232 16.47 -10.15 -17.77
N GLN A 233 15.90 -9.04 -18.24
CA GLN A 233 16.41 -8.32 -19.40
C GLN A 233 17.71 -7.57 -19.06
N ASP A 234 18.59 -7.44 -20.04
CA ASP A 234 19.86 -6.74 -19.87
C ASP A 234 19.67 -5.30 -19.39
N GLY A 235 20.44 -4.93 -18.38
CA GLY A 235 20.39 -3.62 -17.74
C GLY A 235 19.27 -3.42 -16.72
N ASN A 236 18.28 -4.32 -16.62
CA ASN A 236 17.22 -4.24 -15.64
C ASN A 236 17.65 -4.82 -14.28
N ILE A 237 17.08 -4.25 -13.20
CA ILE A 237 17.49 -4.58 -11.83
C ILE A 237 16.91 -5.93 -11.38
N CYS A 238 15.65 -6.23 -11.74
CA CYS A 238 14.97 -7.44 -11.29
C CYS A 238 15.57 -8.69 -11.94
N ARG A 239 15.73 -9.75 -11.13
CA ARG A 239 16.18 -11.11 -11.54
C ARG A 239 15.16 -12.13 -11.08
N ASN A 240 15.24 -13.36 -11.60
CA ASN A 240 14.40 -14.46 -11.14
C ASN A 240 14.55 -14.64 -9.61
N GLY A 241 13.42 -14.57 -8.90
CA GLY A 241 13.38 -14.71 -7.45
C GLY A 241 13.90 -13.50 -6.65
N TRP A 242 14.12 -12.35 -7.30
CA TRP A 242 14.51 -11.11 -6.63
C TRP A 242 13.93 -9.89 -7.34
N LEU A 243 13.20 -9.06 -6.59
CA LEU A 243 12.63 -7.79 -7.06
C LEU A 243 13.50 -6.63 -6.60
N GLY A 244 13.92 -5.80 -7.56
CA GLY A 244 14.62 -4.55 -7.29
C GLY A 244 13.69 -3.36 -7.20
N ASN A 245 14.26 -2.18 -6.94
CA ASN A 245 13.53 -0.93 -6.90
C ASN A 245 13.22 -0.44 -8.32
N CYS A 246 11.94 -0.42 -8.69
CA CYS A 246 11.51 0.03 -10.02
C CYS A 246 11.82 1.51 -10.30
N ASN A 247 11.97 2.36 -9.27
CA ASN A 247 12.31 3.77 -9.45
C ASN A 247 13.71 3.97 -10.05
N ASP A 248 14.63 3.03 -9.78
CA ASP A 248 16.01 3.09 -10.24
C ASP A 248 16.25 2.19 -11.48
N CYS A 249 15.20 1.49 -11.96
CA CYS A 249 15.30 0.51 -13.01
C CYS A 249 15.14 1.15 -14.40
N PRO A 250 16.05 0.89 -15.36
CA PRO A 250 15.88 1.34 -16.75
C PRO A 250 14.61 0.80 -17.43
N GLY A 251 14.15 -0.40 -17.02
CA GLY A 251 12.93 -1.03 -17.53
C GLY A 251 11.63 -0.58 -16.87
N ARG A 252 11.65 0.53 -16.09
CA ARG A 252 10.42 1.11 -15.54
C ARG A 252 9.50 1.56 -16.66
N PRO A 253 8.15 1.47 -16.49
CA PRO A 253 7.20 1.97 -17.48
C PRO A 253 7.30 3.49 -17.67
N GLU A 254 6.85 3.98 -18.81
CA GLU A 254 6.51 5.39 -18.98
C GLU A 254 5.35 5.76 -18.07
N SER A 255 5.29 7.04 -17.67
CA SER A 255 4.24 7.52 -16.78
C SER A 255 2.88 7.52 -17.45
N ALA A 256 1.85 7.09 -16.74
CA ALA A 256 0.46 7.21 -17.13
C ALA A 256 -0.15 8.60 -16.82
N TRP A 257 0.68 9.63 -16.66
CA TRP A 257 0.27 10.99 -16.32
C TRP A 257 -0.87 11.52 -17.17
N GLU A 258 -0.76 11.41 -18.50
CA GLU A 258 -1.76 11.95 -19.43
C GLU A 258 -3.14 11.34 -19.17
N TYR A 259 -3.19 10.02 -18.94
CA TYR A 259 -4.44 9.32 -18.66
C TYR A 259 -5.02 9.67 -17.30
N MET A 260 -4.19 9.60 -16.22
CA MET A 260 -4.64 9.86 -14.87
C MET A 260 -5.05 11.32 -14.67
N SER A 261 -4.27 12.26 -15.21
CA SER A 261 -4.56 13.69 -15.08
C SER A 261 -5.80 14.10 -15.89
N THR A 262 -5.98 13.53 -17.09
CA THR A 262 -7.18 13.77 -17.91
C THR A 262 -8.43 13.23 -17.21
N LEU A 263 -8.35 12.03 -16.61
CA LEU A 263 -9.46 11.48 -15.85
C LEU A 263 -9.83 12.37 -14.66
N ALA A 264 -8.85 12.81 -13.87
CA ALA A 264 -9.11 13.67 -12.71
C ALA A 264 -9.69 15.04 -13.13
N ARG A 265 -9.10 15.68 -14.15
CA ARG A 265 -9.59 16.96 -14.66
C ARG A 265 -10.98 16.88 -15.28
N LYS A 266 -11.38 15.72 -15.80
CA LYS A 266 -12.74 15.50 -16.29
C LYS A 266 -13.78 15.65 -15.18
N TYR A 267 -13.44 15.20 -13.98
CA TYR A 267 -14.37 15.24 -12.83
C TYR A 267 -14.30 16.53 -12.03
N LEU A 268 -13.08 17.03 -11.78
CA LEU A 268 -12.85 18.19 -10.92
C LEU A 268 -13.19 19.49 -11.68
N ARG A 269 -13.64 20.49 -10.96
CA ARG A 269 -13.76 21.84 -11.49
C ARG A 269 -12.38 22.41 -11.82
N GLU A 270 -12.33 23.31 -12.80
CA GLU A 270 -11.08 23.85 -13.36
C GLU A 270 -10.19 24.55 -12.33
N GLU A 271 -10.80 25.16 -11.31
CA GLU A 271 -10.07 25.84 -10.23
C GLU A 271 -9.21 24.89 -9.36
N TYR A 272 -9.51 23.59 -9.34
CA TYR A 272 -8.72 22.58 -8.61
C TYR A 272 -7.56 22.06 -9.46
N GLY A 273 -6.67 22.98 -9.85
CA GLY A 273 -5.55 22.70 -10.74
C GLY A 273 -4.40 21.94 -10.05
N PHE A 274 -3.73 21.08 -10.81
CA PHE A 274 -2.52 20.37 -10.40
C PHE A 274 -1.63 20.08 -11.60
N GLY A 275 -0.32 19.92 -11.37
CA GLY A 275 0.69 19.66 -12.40
C GLY A 275 1.60 18.50 -12.04
N TYR A 276 2.15 17.83 -13.07
CA TYR A 276 3.10 16.72 -12.89
C TYR A 276 4.40 17.19 -12.25
N GLU A 277 4.90 16.41 -11.32
CA GLU A 277 6.24 16.58 -10.76
C GLU A 277 7.13 15.38 -11.04
N LYS A 278 6.73 14.20 -10.58
CA LYS A 278 7.43 12.94 -10.81
C LYS A 278 6.55 11.72 -10.55
N SER A 279 7.01 10.56 -11.00
CA SER A 279 6.37 9.28 -10.73
C SER A 279 7.19 8.44 -9.76
N LEU A 280 6.51 7.74 -8.87
CA LEU A 280 7.04 6.70 -8.00
C LEU A 280 6.44 5.36 -8.40
N PHE A 281 7.29 4.36 -8.55
CA PHE A 281 6.85 3.00 -8.90
C PHE A 281 7.08 2.04 -7.74
N SER A 282 6.10 1.18 -7.48
CA SER A 282 6.18 0.16 -6.45
C SER A 282 5.46 -1.12 -6.83
N MET A 283 5.89 -2.23 -6.26
CA MET A 283 5.21 -3.51 -6.40
C MET A 283 4.15 -3.65 -5.30
N LYS A 284 2.89 -3.86 -5.72
CA LYS A 284 1.75 -4.05 -4.82
C LYS A 284 1.24 -5.49 -4.91
N PRO A 285 1.41 -6.30 -3.86
CA PRO A 285 0.77 -7.61 -3.76
C PRO A 285 -0.68 -7.44 -3.29
N ILE A 286 -1.60 -8.16 -3.92
CA ILE A 286 -3.03 -8.17 -3.62
C ILE A 286 -3.45 -9.62 -3.46
N LEU A 287 -4.19 -9.94 -2.42
CA LEU A 287 -4.81 -11.27 -2.30
C LEU A 287 -5.82 -11.47 -3.43
N LYS A 288 -5.73 -12.58 -4.16
CA LYS A 288 -6.67 -12.91 -5.24
C LYS A 288 -8.13 -12.97 -4.74
N ALA A 289 -8.32 -13.45 -3.51
CA ALA A 289 -9.64 -13.49 -2.88
C ALA A 289 -10.25 -12.10 -2.63
N SER A 290 -9.43 -11.06 -2.55
CA SER A 290 -9.85 -9.68 -2.28
C SER A 290 -10.24 -8.89 -3.54
N GLU A 291 -10.11 -9.47 -4.74
CA GLU A 291 -10.46 -8.77 -5.98
C GLU A 291 -11.98 -8.54 -6.13
N ILE A 292 -12.78 -9.35 -5.45
CA ILE A 292 -14.26 -9.27 -5.53
C ILE A 292 -14.80 -8.11 -4.70
N ASP A 293 -14.30 -7.95 -3.48
CA ASP A 293 -14.85 -7.02 -2.47
C ASP A 293 -13.91 -5.89 -2.08
N ASP A 294 -12.76 -5.80 -2.75
CA ASP A 294 -11.69 -4.82 -2.46
C ASP A 294 -11.17 -4.88 -1.00
N SER A 295 -11.32 -6.04 -0.34
CA SER A 295 -10.84 -6.22 1.03
C SER A 295 -9.31 -6.08 1.13
N ARG A 296 -8.84 -5.69 2.30
CA ARG A 296 -7.41 -5.50 2.59
C ARG A 296 -7.04 -6.16 3.93
N PRO A 297 -7.23 -7.49 4.07
CA PRO A 297 -6.87 -8.16 5.31
C PRO A 297 -5.35 -8.22 5.48
N THR A 298 -4.89 -8.05 6.72
CA THR A 298 -3.56 -8.52 7.12
C THR A 298 -3.65 -10.01 7.39
N VAL A 299 -2.80 -10.80 6.74
CA VAL A 299 -2.77 -12.26 6.89
C VAL A 299 -1.45 -12.67 7.53
N ILE A 300 -1.54 -13.32 8.68
CA ILE A 300 -0.40 -13.84 9.44
C ILE A 300 -0.49 -15.36 9.46
N ARG A 301 0.61 -16.02 9.10
CA ARG A 301 0.71 -17.49 9.08
C ARG A 301 1.91 -17.95 9.88
N ALA A 302 1.67 -18.75 10.91
CA ALA A 302 2.70 -19.53 11.57
C ALA A 302 3.04 -20.72 10.68
N VAL A 303 4.23 -20.71 10.06
CA VAL A 303 4.74 -21.81 9.23
C VAL A 303 5.24 -22.94 10.13
N SER A 304 5.85 -22.60 11.25
CA SER A 304 6.23 -23.54 12.32
C SER A 304 6.27 -22.80 13.66
N THR A 305 6.16 -23.54 14.74
CA THR A 305 6.16 -23.02 16.12
C THR A 305 7.48 -23.27 16.85
N GLU A 306 8.18 -24.37 16.52
CA GLU A 306 9.47 -24.75 17.16
C GLU A 306 10.43 -25.34 16.10
N PRO A 307 11.48 -24.63 15.73
CA PRO A 307 11.69 -23.19 15.86
C PRO A 307 10.61 -22.40 15.11
N THR A 308 10.39 -21.14 15.49
CA THR A 308 9.30 -20.33 14.99
C THR A 308 9.63 -19.68 13.65
N LEU A 309 8.74 -19.84 12.66
CA LEU A 309 8.74 -19.08 11.41
C LEU A 309 7.34 -18.52 11.18
N ILE A 310 7.23 -17.22 11.12
CA ILE A 310 5.99 -16.50 10.81
C ILE A 310 6.14 -15.75 9.50
N SER A 311 5.12 -15.81 8.64
CA SER A 311 5.03 -14.98 7.44
C SER A 311 3.83 -14.06 7.53
N VAL A 312 4.03 -12.78 7.24
CA VAL A 312 2.97 -11.76 7.27
C VAL A 312 2.84 -11.06 5.93
N LEU A 313 1.59 -10.92 5.47
CA LEU A 313 1.19 -10.05 4.38
C LEU A 313 0.30 -8.95 4.95
N SER A 314 0.80 -7.73 4.97
CA SER A 314 0.05 -6.57 5.46
C SER A 314 -0.98 -6.10 4.42
N GLY A 315 -2.20 -5.88 4.87
CA GLY A 315 -3.26 -5.30 4.05
C GLY A 315 -3.32 -3.77 4.11
N LYS A 316 -3.09 -3.19 5.30
CA LYS A 316 -3.09 -1.75 5.55
C LYS A 316 -2.04 -1.40 6.60
N ILE A 317 -1.49 -0.17 6.52
CA ILE A 317 -0.43 0.24 7.45
C ILE A 317 -0.93 0.29 8.90
N ASN A 318 -2.15 0.74 9.14
CA ASN A 318 -2.70 0.84 10.49
C ASN A 318 -3.16 -0.50 11.10
N THR A 319 -3.06 -1.60 10.35
CA THR A 319 -3.29 -2.96 10.88
C THR A 319 -2.00 -3.65 11.32
N VAL A 320 -0.91 -2.91 11.49
CA VAL A 320 0.37 -3.42 12.01
C VAL A 320 0.21 -4.12 13.37
N TYR A 321 -0.72 -3.68 14.18
CA TYR A 321 -1.03 -4.25 15.50
C TYR A 321 -1.60 -5.68 15.47
N ASP A 322 -2.02 -6.17 14.31
CA ASP A 322 -2.43 -7.58 14.18
C ASP A 322 -1.27 -8.54 14.49
N LEU A 323 -0.03 -8.07 14.43
CA LEU A 323 1.15 -8.86 14.72
C LEU A 323 1.48 -8.97 16.21
N ASP A 324 0.96 -8.05 17.06
CA ASP A 324 1.26 -8.00 18.51
C ASP A 324 1.13 -9.38 19.19
N PRO A 325 0.02 -10.16 19.01
CA PRO A 325 -0.13 -11.45 19.68
C PRO A 325 0.85 -12.55 19.26
N PHE A 326 1.62 -12.31 18.19
CA PHE A 326 2.62 -13.27 17.69
C PHE A 326 4.05 -12.91 18.12
N LEU A 327 4.23 -11.73 18.73
CA LEU A 327 5.53 -11.22 19.16
C LEU A 327 5.66 -11.19 20.70
N GLU A 328 4.56 -11.35 21.41
CA GLU A 328 4.51 -11.54 22.88
C GLU A 328 4.83 -12.99 23.25
#